data_76ae2700a5daca6f2111566f66c2e87e
#
_entry.id   76ae2700a5daca6f2111566f66c2e87e
#
_cell.length_a   1.000
_cell.length_b   1.000
_cell.length_c   1.000
_cell.angle_alpha   90.00
_cell.angle_beta   90.00
_cell.angle_gamma   90.00
#
_symmetry.space_group_name_H-M   'P 1'
#
loop_
_entity.id
_entity.type
_entity.pdbx_description
1 polymer ?
#
loop_
_entity_poly.entity_id
_entity_poly.type
_entity_poly.pdbx_seq_one_letter_code
_entity_poly.pdbx_strand_id
1 'polypeptide(L)'
;VARIHSQQQEGTALDWDYPHPFTLPRVPQAADIDGLNHTNNAVYVRWCEQAGWAHSEALGLSLDDYRRLDRAMAIRRGEYDYLLPTFAGEPLVLGTWLVAGDGRLAMERRFQLVRERDGATVLRGRWDLVCIELSSGRPRRMPQEFLDAYMAVVVADVAAAP
;
A
#
# COMPACT_ATOMS: atom_id res chain seq x y z
N VAL A 1 48.19 -8.08 10.28
CA VAL A 1 46.81 -8.10 10.82
C VAL A 1 46.06 -6.97 10.13
N ALA A 2 45.33 -7.30 9.05
CA ALA A 2 44.53 -6.35 8.29
C ALA A 2 43.15 -6.21 8.96
N ARG A 3 42.82 -5.01 9.41
CA ARG A 3 41.46 -4.66 9.87
C ARG A 3 40.56 -4.51 8.65
N ILE A 4 39.63 -5.42 8.49
CA ILE A 4 38.53 -5.28 7.54
C ILE A 4 37.55 -4.25 8.14
N HIS A 5 37.53 -3.06 7.56
CA HIS A 5 36.47 -2.08 7.82
C HIS A 5 35.25 -2.55 7.06
N SER A 6 34.28 -3.13 7.76
CA SER A 6 32.91 -3.28 7.27
C SER A 6 32.31 -1.88 7.19
N GLN A 7 32.27 -1.32 6.00
CA GLN A 7 31.41 -0.17 5.72
C GLN A 7 29.95 -0.69 5.77
N GLN A 8 29.30 -0.46 6.89
CA GLN A 8 27.84 -0.45 6.95
C GLN A 8 27.42 0.73 6.07
N GLN A 9 26.85 0.44 4.90
CA GLN A 9 26.08 1.42 4.16
C GLN A 9 24.88 1.77 5.04
N GLU A 10 24.93 2.94 5.67
CA GLU A 10 23.77 3.59 6.24
C GLU A 10 22.83 3.87 5.05
N GLY A 11 21.83 2.98 4.87
CA GLY A 11 20.77 3.20 3.91
C GLY A 11 20.07 4.50 4.28
N THR A 12 20.08 5.47 3.37
CA THR A 12 19.35 6.73 3.53
C THR A 12 17.90 6.40 3.88
N ALA A 13 17.42 6.86 5.03
CA ALA A 13 16.03 6.65 5.43
C ALA A 13 15.12 7.25 4.34
N LEU A 14 14.17 6.43 3.83
CA LEU A 14 13.25 6.87 2.81
C LEU A 14 12.29 7.92 3.38
N ASP A 15 11.99 8.94 2.59
CA ASP A 15 11.07 10.01 2.97
C ASP A 15 9.62 9.60 2.65
N TRP A 16 8.89 9.21 3.68
CA TRP A 16 7.52 8.74 3.60
C TRP A 16 6.51 9.85 3.90
N ASP A 17 5.43 9.89 3.13
CA ASP A 17 4.34 10.87 3.30
C ASP A 17 3.65 10.75 4.68
N TYR A 18 3.65 9.53 5.28
CA TYR A 18 3.07 9.25 6.59
C TYR A 18 4.01 8.38 7.44
N PRO A 19 3.90 8.43 8.77
CA PRO A 19 4.72 7.60 9.65
C PRO A 19 4.34 6.11 9.57
N HIS A 20 5.29 5.23 9.87
CA HIS A 20 5.09 3.79 10.04
C HIS A 20 4.41 3.08 8.85
N PRO A 21 4.95 3.19 7.62
CA PRO A 21 4.41 2.47 6.48
C PRO A 21 4.48 0.95 6.67
N PHE A 22 3.46 0.23 6.22
CA PHE A 22 3.65 -1.17 5.88
C PHE A 22 4.34 -1.23 4.52
N THR A 23 5.50 -1.88 4.42
CA THR A 23 6.34 -1.82 3.22
C THR A 23 6.55 -3.18 2.58
N LEU A 24 6.62 -3.17 1.24
CA LEU A 24 7.00 -4.33 0.43
C LEU A 24 8.04 -3.93 -0.61
N PRO A 25 9.11 -4.72 -0.79
CA PRO A 25 10.04 -4.51 -1.91
C PRO A 25 9.36 -4.85 -3.23
N ARG A 26 9.70 -4.11 -4.29
CA ARG A 26 9.24 -4.33 -5.66
C ARG A 26 10.39 -4.12 -6.63
N VAL A 27 10.47 -5.01 -7.61
CA VAL A 27 11.44 -4.90 -8.71
C VAL A 27 10.70 -5.22 -10.00
N PRO A 28 10.56 -4.27 -10.94
CA PRO A 28 9.96 -4.56 -12.24
C PRO A 28 10.72 -5.66 -12.97
N GLN A 29 10.00 -6.67 -13.44
CA GLN A 29 10.54 -7.76 -14.24
C GLN A 29 10.40 -7.45 -15.73
N ALA A 30 11.07 -8.19 -16.59
CA ALA A 30 10.97 -8.00 -18.04
C ALA A 30 9.50 -8.06 -18.54
N ALA A 31 8.69 -8.92 -17.97
CA ALA A 31 7.26 -9.05 -18.31
C ALA A 31 6.39 -7.84 -17.88
N ASP A 32 6.90 -6.99 -17.00
CA ASP A 32 6.21 -5.79 -16.52
C ASP A 32 6.45 -4.57 -17.42
N ILE A 33 7.36 -4.68 -18.38
CA ILE A 33 7.81 -3.57 -19.23
C ILE A 33 6.96 -3.50 -20.51
N ASP A 34 6.48 -2.31 -20.82
CA ASP A 34 5.67 -2.04 -22.02
C ASP A 34 6.49 -1.65 -23.26
N GLY A 35 5.81 -1.34 -24.35
CA GLY A 35 6.45 -0.95 -25.61
C GLY A 35 7.22 0.36 -25.59
N LEU A 36 7.08 1.17 -24.53
CA LEU A 36 7.84 2.39 -24.30
C LEU A 36 9.09 2.16 -23.43
N ASN A 37 9.40 0.90 -23.12
CA ASN A 37 10.49 0.48 -22.25
C ASN A 37 10.35 0.98 -20.79
N HIS A 38 9.14 1.20 -20.33
CA HIS A 38 8.80 1.56 -18.96
C HIS A 38 7.94 0.48 -18.31
N THR A 39 7.93 0.45 -16.98
CA THR A 39 6.96 -0.39 -16.25
C THR A 39 5.54 0.04 -16.63
N ASN A 40 4.74 -0.92 -17.10
CA ASN A 40 3.34 -0.66 -17.48
C ASN A 40 2.55 -0.15 -16.26
N ASN A 41 1.75 0.89 -16.47
CA ASN A 41 0.96 1.52 -15.40
C ASN A 41 0.06 0.54 -14.64
N ALA A 42 -0.47 -0.49 -15.29
CA ALA A 42 -1.28 -1.53 -14.65
C ALA A 42 -0.51 -2.37 -13.64
N VAL A 43 0.81 -2.47 -13.77
CA VAL A 43 1.68 -3.18 -12.83
C VAL A 43 1.67 -2.50 -11.46
N TYR A 44 1.73 -1.18 -11.43
CA TYR A 44 1.67 -0.42 -10.17
C TYR A 44 0.34 -0.63 -9.45
N VAL A 45 -0.78 -0.66 -10.18
CA VAL A 45 -2.11 -0.94 -9.63
C VAL A 45 -2.15 -2.35 -9.02
N ARG A 46 -1.62 -3.35 -9.73
CA ARG A 46 -1.50 -4.72 -9.22
C ARG A 46 -0.64 -4.78 -7.95
N TRP A 47 0.45 -4.05 -7.88
CA TRP A 47 1.29 -3.98 -6.68
C TRP A 47 0.57 -3.36 -5.49
N CYS A 48 -0.25 -2.32 -5.73
CA CYS A 48 -1.10 -1.74 -4.69
C CYS A 48 -2.12 -2.75 -4.15
N GLU A 49 -2.76 -3.54 -5.03
CA GLU A 49 -3.65 -4.64 -4.65
C GLU A 49 -2.93 -5.66 -3.74
N GLN A 50 -1.76 -6.11 -4.17
CA GLN A 50 -0.95 -7.05 -3.40
C GLN A 50 -0.53 -6.48 -2.04
N ALA A 51 -0.16 -5.19 -1.98
CA ALA A 51 0.22 -4.53 -0.74
C ALA A 51 -0.98 -4.36 0.21
N GLY A 52 -2.16 -4.05 -0.32
CA GLY A 52 -3.39 -3.99 0.46
C GLY A 52 -3.72 -5.30 1.16
N TRP A 53 -3.65 -6.42 0.43
CA TRP A 53 -3.85 -7.76 0.98
C TRP A 53 -2.77 -8.17 1.97
N ALA A 54 -1.50 -7.98 1.63
CA ALA A 54 -0.39 -8.31 2.53
C ALA A 54 -0.48 -7.53 3.84
N HIS A 55 -0.89 -6.26 3.80
CA HIS A 55 -1.12 -5.47 5.02
C HIS A 55 -2.28 -6.03 5.85
N SER A 56 -3.41 -6.38 5.20
CA SER A 56 -4.55 -7.00 5.89
C SER A 56 -4.18 -8.32 6.57
N GLU A 57 -3.43 -9.17 5.89
CA GLU A 57 -2.92 -10.43 6.46
C GLU A 57 -1.98 -10.19 7.64
N ALA A 58 -1.09 -9.19 7.55
CA ALA A 58 -0.21 -8.81 8.66
C ALA A 58 -0.99 -8.30 9.87
N LEU A 59 -2.19 -7.74 9.65
CA LEU A 59 -3.12 -7.31 10.70
C LEU A 59 -4.04 -8.45 11.22
N GLY A 60 -3.86 -9.67 10.72
CA GLY A 60 -4.63 -10.85 11.14
C GLY A 60 -5.94 -11.06 10.38
N LEU A 61 -6.15 -10.39 9.25
CA LEU A 61 -7.34 -10.56 8.41
C LEU A 61 -6.96 -11.15 7.05
N SER A 62 -7.26 -12.44 6.89
CA SER A 62 -7.08 -13.18 5.64
C SER A 62 -8.32 -13.09 4.74
N LEU A 63 -8.17 -13.55 3.50
CA LEU A 63 -9.30 -13.72 2.58
C LEU A 63 -10.35 -14.70 3.14
N ASP A 64 -9.94 -15.73 3.87
CA ASP A 64 -10.85 -16.68 4.51
C ASP A 64 -11.64 -16.02 5.65
N ASP A 65 -11.02 -15.10 6.40
CA ASP A 65 -11.74 -14.29 7.40
C ASP A 65 -12.81 -13.41 6.73
N TYR A 66 -12.51 -12.80 5.60
CA TYR A 66 -13.47 -12.05 4.81
C TYR A 66 -14.68 -12.90 4.40
N ARG A 67 -14.42 -14.11 3.91
CA ARG A 67 -15.47 -15.07 3.53
C ARG A 67 -16.29 -15.52 4.72
N ARG A 68 -15.64 -15.89 5.81
CA ARG A 68 -16.28 -16.33 7.07
C ARG A 68 -17.19 -15.26 7.64
N LEU A 69 -16.76 -14.01 7.60
CA LEU A 69 -17.51 -12.87 8.12
C LEU A 69 -18.57 -12.36 7.13
N ASP A 70 -18.55 -12.84 5.90
CA ASP A 70 -19.37 -12.32 4.80
C ASP A 70 -19.22 -10.80 4.64
N ARG A 71 -17.98 -10.31 4.74
CA ARG A 71 -17.62 -8.89 4.66
C ARG A 71 -16.38 -8.68 3.81
N ALA A 72 -16.34 -7.54 3.13
CA ALA A 72 -15.14 -7.09 2.43
C ALA A 72 -15.01 -5.57 2.47
N MET A 73 -13.77 -5.07 2.44
CA MET A 73 -13.49 -3.68 2.13
C MET A 73 -13.34 -3.55 0.62
N ALA A 74 -14.41 -3.13 -0.06
CA ALA A 74 -14.42 -2.96 -1.50
C ALA A 74 -13.83 -1.61 -1.90
N ILE A 75 -12.99 -1.60 -2.93
CA ILE A 75 -12.48 -0.36 -3.52
C ILE A 75 -13.61 0.30 -4.30
N ARG A 76 -14.03 1.48 -3.86
CA ARG A 76 -15.05 2.28 -4.52
C ARG A 76 -14.46 3.27 -5.52
N ARG A 77 -13.27 3.79 -5.22
CA ARG A 77 -12.51 4.71 -6.06
C ARG A 77 -11.02 4.48 -5.86
N GLY A 78 -10.26 4.48 -6.95
CA GLY A 78 -8.81 4.48 -6.96
C GLY A 78 -8.28 5.67 -7.76
N GLU A 79 -7.28 6.35 -7.23
CA GLU A 79 -6.57 7.45 -7.88
C GLU A 79 -5.08 7.17 -7.83
N TYR A 80 -4.37 7.45 -8.95
CA TYR A 80 -2.94 7.21 -9.05
C TYR A 80 -2.27 8.36 -9.78
N ASP A 81 -1.22 8.90 -9.16
CA ASP A 81 -0.32 9.88 -9.76
C ASP A 81 0.96 9.16 -10.17
N TYR A 82 1.17 9.01 -11.46
CA TYR A 82 2.37 8.42 -12.05
C TYR A 82 3.40 9.52 -12.26
N LEU A 83 4.36 9.65 -11.34
CA LEU A 83 5.25 10.80 -11.26
C LEU A 83 6.54 10.60 -12.06
N LEU A 84 7.12 9.40 -12.02
CA LEU A 84 8.37 9.06 -12.68
C LEU A 84 8.29 7.64 -13.27
N PRO A 85 8.93 7.39 -14.43
CA PRO A 85 9.02 6.05 -14.97
C PRO A 85 9.93 5.17 -14.14
N THR A 86 9.69 3.85 -14.16
CA THR A 86 10.61 2.85 -13.63
C THR A 86 10.96 1.82 -14.70
N PHE A 87 12.06 1.10 -14.49
CA PHE A 87 12.68 0.23 -15.48
C PHE A 87 12.90 -1.17 -14.92
N ALA A 88 13.09 -2.14 -15.81
CA ALA A 88 13.38 -3.52 -15.41
C ALA A 88 14.58 -3.58 -14.48
N GLY A 89 14.48 -4.36 -13.41
CA GLY A 89 15.55 -4.57 -12.44
C GLY A 89 15.78 -3.43 -11.43
N GLU A 90 14.98 -2.36 -11.47
CA GLU A 90 15.13 -1.21 -10.58
C GLU A 90 14.54 -1.50 -9.19
N PRO A 91 15.34 -1.44 -8.10
CA PRO A 91 14.82 -1.67 -6.74
C PRO A 91 13.91 -0.53 -6.29
N LEU A 92 12.70 -0.90 -5.85
CA LEU A 92 11.65 -0.01 -5.37
C LEU A 92 11.10 -0.52 -4.04
N VAL A 93 10.54 0.39 -3.23
CA VAL A 93 9.79 0.04 -2.02
C VAL A 93 8.40 0.66 -2.09
N LEU A 94 7.38 -0.17 -1.94
CA LEU A 94 5.99 0.26 -1.87
C LEU A 94 5.56 0.34 -0.41
N GLY A 95 5.22 1.54 0.05
CA GLY A 95 4.60 1.79 1.35
C GLY A 95 3.09 1.94 1.24
N THR A 96 2.36 1.49 2.25
CA THR A 96 0.91 1.68 2.35
C THR A 96 0.47 1.98 3.78
N TRP A 97 -0.60 2.75 3.91
CA TRP A 97 -1.22 3.18 5.17
C TRP A 97 -2.73 3.19 5.07
N LEU A 98 -3.40 3.06 6.21
CA LEU A 98 -4.77 3.52 6.40
C LEU A 98 -4.69 4.91 7.05
N VAL A 99 -5.30 5.92 6.41
CA VAL A 99 -5.16 7.33 6.85
C VAL A 99 -6.47 7.94 7.35
N ALA A 100 -7.60 7.30 7.06
CA ALA A 100 -8.89 7.70 7.55
C ALA A 100 -9.81 6.49 7.69
N GLY A 101 -10.78 6.59 8.58
CA GLY A 101 -11.85 5.63 8.75
C GLY A 101 -12.93 6.19 9.65
N ASP A 102 -14.21 5.96 9.29
CA ASP A 102 -15.37 6.44 10.06
C ASP A 102 -15.78 5.46 11.19
N GLY A 103 -15.06 4.35 11.33
CA GLY A 103 -15.39 3.29 12.29
C GLY A 103 -16.74 2.59 12.01
N ARG A 104 -17.30 2.73 10.82
CA ARG A 104 -18.60 2.17 10.44
C ARG A 104 -18.60 1.48 9.09
N LEU A 105 -18.33 2.21 8.01
CA LEU A 105 -18.45 1.75 6.63
C LEU A 105 -17.22 2.04 5.79
N ALA A 106 -16.58 3.19 6.00
CA ALA A 106 -15.61 3.75 5.09
C ALA A 106 -14.21 3.78 5.69
N MET A 107 -13.20 3.59 4.85
CA MET A 107 -11.83 3.91 5.18
C MET A 107 -11.06 4.31 3.92
N GLU A 108 -9.95 5.02 4.11
CA GLU A 108 -9.06 5.47 3.06
C GLU A 108 -7.70 4.82 3.23
N ARG A 109 -7.15 4.36 2.10
CA ARG A 109 -5.79 3.82 2.01
C ARG A 109 -4.93 4.69 1.12
N ARG A 110 -3.69 4.89 1.51
CA ARG A 110 -2.67 5.57 0.72
C ARG A 110 -1.54 4.64 0.34
N PHE A 111 -0.89 4.97 -0.76
CA PHE A 111 0.28 4.28 -1.28
C PHE A 111 1.33 5.29 -1.70
N GLN A 112 2.58 4.92 -1.49
CA GLN A 112 3.74 5.64 -2.02
C GLN A 112 4.78 4.63 -2.48
N LEU A 113 5.18 4.70 -3.73
CA LEU A 113 6.26 3.89 -4.29
C LEU A 113 7.51 4.75 -4.37
N VAL A 114 8.58 4.30 -3.76
CA VAL A 114 9.85 5.03 -3.67
C VAL A 114 10.95 4.22 -4.34
N ARG A 115 11.79 4.90 -5.11
CA ARG A 115 12.95 4.32 -5.74
C ARG A 115 14.14 4.33 -4.77
N GLU A 116 14.74 3.16 -4.52
CA GLU A 116 15.76 3.04 -3.47
C GLU A 116 17.03 3.83 -3.75
N ARG A 117 17.49 3.89 -5.02
CA ARG A 117 18.79 4.50 -5.36
C ARG A 117 18.90 5.99 -5.04
N ASP A 118 17.79 6.71 -5.05
CA ASP A 118 17.76 8.18 -4.90
C ASP A 118 16.65 8.70 -3.98
N GLY A 119 15.82 7.80 -3.42
CA GLY A 119 14.71 8.17 -2.56
C GLY A 119 13.55 8.87 -3.27
N ALA A 120 13.55 8.93 -4.61
CA ALA A 120 12.50 9.61 -5.35
C ALA A 120 11.16 8.88 -5.28
N THR A 121 10.09 9.61 -5.00
CA THR A 121 8.72 9.10 -5.11
C THR A 121 8.34 8.95 -6.58
N VAL A 122 8.02 7.74 -7.01
CA VAL A 122 7.66 7.44 -8.41
C VAL A 122 6.16 7.32 -8.63
N LEU A 123 5.39 7.02 -7.57
CA LEU A 123 3.93 6.92 -7.62
C LEU A 123 3.34 7.29 -6.28
N ARG A 124 2.18 7.94 -6.30
CA ARG A 124 1.24 8.03 -5.18
C ARG A 124 -0.10 7.43 -5.56
N GLY A 125 -0.72 6.73 -4.63
CA GLY A 125 -2.03 6.13 -4.83
C GLY A 125 -2.97 6.40 -3.67
N ARG A 126 -4.27 6.40 -3.97
CA ARG A 126 -5.33 6.56 -2.99
C ARG A 126 -6.48 5.64 -3.33
N TRP A 127 -7.02 4.97 -2.31
CA TRP A 127 -8.28 4.23 -2.41
C TRP A 127 -9.29 4.73 -1.40
N ASP A 128 -10.49 4.96 -1.88
CA ASP A 128 -11.68 5.06 -1.04
C ASP A 128 -12.32 3.67 -0.96
N LEU A 129 -12.44 3.13 0.24
CA LEU A 129 -12.92 1.80 0.54
C LEU A 129 -14.26 1.87 1.26
N VAL A 130 -15.14 0.94 0.96
CA VAL A 130 -16.43 0.76 1.65
C VAL A 130 -16.61 -0.68 2.07
N CYS A 131 -17.06 -0.89 3.31
CA CYS A 131 -17.40 -2.23 3.77
C CYS A 131 -18.71 -2.70 3.14
N ILE A 132 -18.67 -3.88 2.55
CA ILE A 132 -19.82 -4.53 1.93
C ILE A 132 -20.05 -5.92 2.54
N GLU A 133 -21.29 -6.38 2.44
CA GLU A 133 -21.64 -7.79 2.61
C GLU A 133 -21.33 -8.52 1.29
N LEU A 134 -20.49 -9.56 1.33
CA LEU A 134 -20.06 -10.26 0.11
C LEU A 134 -21.21 -10.94 -0.61
N SER A 135 -22.13 -11.56 0.13
CA SER A 135 -23.27 -12.29 -0.44
C SER A 135 -24.28 -11.40 -1.19
N SER A 136 -24.42 -10.13 -0.81
CA SER A 136 -25.37 -9.20 -1.42
C SER A 136 -24.72 -8.06 -2.21
N GLY A 137 -23.43 -7.79 -1.99
CA GLY A 137 -22.72 -6.64 -2.55
C GLY A 137 -23.16 -5.29 -1.97
N ARG A 138 -24.01 -5.27 -0.95
CA ARG A 138 -24.54 -4.03 -0.35
C ARG A 138 -23.63 -3.48 0.74
N PRO A 139 -23.57 -2.16 0.92
CA PRO A 139 -22.87 -1.55 2.04
C PRO A 139 -23.38 -2.12 3.38
N ARG A 140 -22.43 -2.48 4.24
CA ARG A 140 -22.72 -3.07 5.54
C ARG A 140 -21.65 -2.60 6.53
N ARG A 141 -22.03 -2.40 7.79
CA ARG A 141 -21.10 -1.98 8.83
C ARG A 141 -19.96 -2.98 8.96
N MET A 142 -18.77 -2.46 9.23
CA MET A 142 -17.60 -3.27 9.55
C MET A 142 -17.90 -4.14 10.78
N PRO A 143 -17.59 -5.43 10.73
CA PRO A 143 -17.66 -6.29 11.92
C PRO A 143 -16.58 -5.88 12.92
N GLN A 144 -16.72 -6.27 14.18
CA GLN A 144 -15.78 -5.90 15.24
C GLN A 144 -14.34 -6.29 14.90
N GLU A 145 -14.13 -7.43 14.28
CA GLU A 145 -12.81 -7.92 13.85
C GLU A 145 -12.13 -6.95 12.86
N PHE A 146 -12.89 -6.34 11.94
CA PHE A 146 -12.35 -5.32 11.02
C PHE A 146 -12.02 -4.02 11.77
N LEU A 147 -12.88 -3.60 12.70
CA LEU A 147 -12.62 -2.42 13.52
C LEU A 147 -11.35 -2.58 14.36
N ASP A 148 -11.20 -3.72 15.02
CA ASP A 148 -10.04 -4.02 15.87
C ASP A 148 -8.74 -4.03 15.07
N ALA A 149 -8.75 -4.62 13.86
CA ALA A 149 -7.57 -4.71 13.02
C ALA A 149 -7.23 -3.40 12.30
N TYR A 150 -8.20 -2.80 11.62
CA TYR A 150 -7.95 -1.66 10.74
C TYR A 150 -7.91 -0.33 11.48
N MET A 151 -8.85 -0.07 12.39
CA MET A 151 -8.90 1.23 13.06
C MET A 151 -7.73 1.46 14.01
N ALA A 152 -7.14 0.39 14.55
CA ALA A 152 -5.97 0.48 15.41
C ALA A 152 -4.71 1.01 14.71
N VAL A 153 -4.64 0.91 13.37
CA VAL A 153 -3.46 1.32 12.59
C VAL A 153 -3.71 2.52 11.68
N VAL A 154 -4.86 3.17 11.82
CA VAL A 154 -5.13 4.43 11.10
C VAL A 154 -4.15 5.49 11.60
N VAL A 155 -3.39 6.08 10.68
CA VAL A 155 -2.50 7.22 10.95
C VAL A 155 -3.23 8.53 10.67
N ALA A 156 -2.93 9.56 11.47
CA ALA A 156 -3.50 10.89 11.24
C ALA A 156 -3.04 11.44 9.88
N ASP A 157 -3.98 12.00 9.12
CA ASP A 157 -3.65 12.70 7.88
C ASP A 157 -2.92 14.01 8.22
N VAL A 158 -1.60 14.04 8.02
CA VAL A 158 -0.75 15.20 8.31
C VAL A 158 -1.07 16.36 7.35
N ALA A 159 -1.71 16.06 6.19
CA ALA A 159 -2.13 17.08 5.23
C ALA A 159 -3.41 17.83 5.64
N ALA A 160 -4.12 17.35 6.67
CA ALA A 160 -5.34 17.98 7.18
C ALA A 160 -5.11 18.86 8.43
N ALA A 161 -3.86 19.14 8.79
CA ALA A 161 -3.57 20.10 9.84
C ALA A 161 -3.80 21.53 9.31
N PRO A 162 -4.52 22.40 10.04
CA PRO A 162 -4.89 23.75 9.61
C PRO A 162 -3.70 24.67 9.39
#